data_a3df7ab82baf64b3be590a6c83cfc6ed
#
_entry.id   a3df7ab82baf64b3be590a6c83cfc6ed
#
_cell.length_a   1.000
_cell.length_b   1.000
_cell.length_c   1.000
_cell.angle_alpha   90.00
_cell.angle_beta   90.00
_cell.angle_gamma   90.00
#
_symmetry.space_group_name_H-M   'P 1'
#
loop_
_entity.id
_entity.type
_entity.pdbx_description
1 polymer ?
#
loop_
_entity_poly.entity_id
_entity_poly.type
_entity_poly.pdbx_seq_one_letter_code
_entity_poly.pdbx_strand_id
1 'polypeptide(L)'
;EDEYEGGVWWEELLYVETETTCIDSVAPLITTKWGQCYPWNNGFPVDNGETCPTGCVAVAMAQLLNYLHGAIGKPSGLYHDAYISGYRNGSNYHLDISLSNYVDNSPRWLQMPVDMYDQNIAFARNLMIDVGYRFEIEYTADGSGADVSTSKIANYGISCTKGEYDYSTLLSNLQAGLPVLVTAYRTENKVLGITVGFSNGHCWILDGWRRERTRQRAYTRLHRIEITLDDYDWLREDSESYYLPEDIYTWYPDAYDGAIECSGDSYSDSVYWMMNWGYDGVYDNVKYGTYSGAPWKTSSDRNYKYKRRFYYGFN
;
A
#
# COMPACT_ATOMS: atom_id res chain seq x y z
N GLU A 1 47.60 -13.58 50.34
CA GLU A 1 47.28 -13.69 48.88
C GLU A 1 45.88 -14.25 48.82
N ASP A 2 44.91 -13.37 48.57
CA ASP A 2 43.49 -13.74 48.40
C ASP A 2 43.39 -14.56 47.13
N GLU A 3 42.97 -15.83 47.23
CA GLU A 3 42.62 -16.61 46.03
C GLU A 3 41.30 -16.15 45.49
N TYR A 4 41.33 -15.60 44.27
CA TYR A 4 40.10 -15.23 43.53
C TYR A 4 39.43 -16.50 43.02
N GLU A 5 38.21 -16.79 43.50
CA GLU A 5 37.45 -17.96 43.02
C GLU A 5 36.63 -17.71 41.75
N GLY A 6 36.46 -16.43 41.36
CA GLY A 6 35.69 -16.08 40.20
C GLY A 6 35.42 -14.60 40.03
N GLY A 7 34.63 -14.29 39.08
CA GLY A 7 34.11 -12.93 38.83
C GLY A 7 32.66 -12.99 38.37
N VAL A 8 31.87 -12.03 38.75
CA VAL A 8 30.54 -11.83 38.18
C VAL A 8 30.67 -10.90 36.99
N TRP A 9 30.16 -11.36 35.88
CA TRP A 9 30.17 -10.60 34.64
C TRP A 9 28.72 -10.39 34.20
N TRP A 10 28.40 -9.18 33.75
CA TRP A 10 27.14 -8.90 33.06
C TRP A 10 27.35 -7.89 31.94
N GLU A 11 26.50 -7.95 30.96
CA GLU A 11 26.53 -7.09 29.81
C GLU A 11 25.36 -6.11 29.88
N GLU A 12 25.66 -4.81 29.89
CA GLU A 12 24.65 -3.74 29.87
C GLU A 12 24.44 -3.27 28.45
N LEU A 13 23.19 -3.31 27.95
CA LEU A 13 22.81 -2.70 26.69
C LEU A 13 22.69 -1.18 26.86
N LEU A 14 23.59 -0.43 26.25
CA LEU A 14 23.61 1.03 26.32
C LEU A 14 22.65 1.66 25.31
N TYR A 15 22.77 1.28 24.02
CA TYR A 15 21.89 1.76 22.96
C TYR A 15 21.98 0.89 21.70
N VAL A 16 21.01 1.07 20.80
CA VAL A 16 20.97 0.40 19.50
C VAL A 16 20.93 1.45 18.39
N GLU A 17 21.89 1.40 17.51
CA GLU A 17 21.84 2.13 16.24
C GLU A 17 21.02 1.37 15.21
N THR A 18 20.10 2.05 14.53
CA THR A 18 19.28 1.47 13.49
C THR A 18 19.44 2.25 12.20
N GLU A 19 19.80 1.57 11.13
CA GLU A 19 19.91 2.12 9.79
C GLU A 19 19.10 1.29 8.81
N THR A 20 18.25 1.95 8.01
CA THR A 20 17.42 1.27 7.01
C THR A 20 17.79 1.75 5.62
N THR A 21 18.13 0.83 4.73
CA THR A 21 18.50 1.07 3.34
C THR A 21 17.57 0.35 2.38
N CYS A 22 17.23 0.98 1.25
CA CYS A 22 16.55 0.30 0.16
C CYS A 22 17.58 -0.54 -0.62
N ILE A 23 17.35 -1.85 -0.70
CA ILE A 23 18.26 -2.77 -1.37
C ILE A 23 17.74 -3.27 -2.72
N ASP A 24 16.43 -3.15 -2.96
CA ASP A 24 15.81 -3.48 -4.24
C ASP A 24 14.42 -2.82 -4.33
N SER A 25 13.98 -2.45 -5.55
CA SER A 25 12.67 -1.84 -5.72
C SER A 25 12.18 -1.83 -7.16
N VAL A 26 10.87 -1.79 -7.33
CA VAL A 26 10.17 -1.29 -8.51
C VAL A 26 9.49 0.02 -8.11
N ALA A 27 9.94 1.13 -8.68
CA ALA A 27 9.33 2.42 -8.41
C ALA A 27 7.85 2.43 -8.86
N PRO A 28 6.98 3.24 -8.24
CA PRO A 28 5.59 3.36 -8.69
C PRO A 28 5.51 3.65 -10.19
N LEU A 29 4.79 2.78 -10.91
CA LEU A 29 4.63 2.85 -12.35
C LEU A 29 3.62 3.94 -12.74
N ILE A 30 2.60 4.16 -11.92
CA ILE A 30 1.57 5.16 -12.14
C ILE A 30 2.01 6.49 -11.53
N THR A 31 2.22 7.49 -12.35
CA THR A 31 2.63 8.82 -11.91
C THR A 31 1.46 9.79 -11.73
N THR A 32 0.30 9.45 -12.29
CA THR A 32 -0.92 10.26 -12.19
C THR A 32 -1.54 10.14 -10.81
N LYS A 33 -2.07 11.28 -10.30
CA LYS A 33 -2.68 11.41 -8.98
C LYS A 33 -4.14 11.84 -9.12
N TRP A 34 -4.94 11.00 -9.77
CA TRP A 34 -6.33 11.32 -10.03
C TRP A 34 -7.21 10.88 -8.86
N GLY A 35 -8.33 11.57 -8.71
CA GLY A 35 -9.29 11.34 -7.64
C GLY A 35 -10.71 11.18 -8.16
N GLN A 36 -11.65 11.05 -7.22
CA GLN A 36 -13.06 10.77 -7.52
C GLN A 36 -13.97 11.99 -7.43
N CYS A 37 -13.54 13.04 -6.73
CA CYS A 37 -14.32 14.25 -6.47
C CYS A 37 -13.84 15.42 -7.33
N TYR A 38 -14.35 16.63 -7.05
CA TYR A 38 -13.92 17.83 -7.79
C TYR A 38 -12.38 17.98 -7.77
N PRO A 39 -11.76 18.31 -8.90
CA PRO A 39 -12.36 18.73 -10.18
C PRO A 39 -12.68 17.58 -11.16
N TRP A 40 -12.37 16.33 -10.82
CA TRP A 40 -12.49 15.16 -11.70
C TRP A 40 -13.94 14.82 -12.05
N ASN A 41 -14.88 15.02 -11.11
CA ASN A 41 -16.30 14.72 -11.31
C ASN A 41 -17.11 15.90 -11.85
N ASN A 42 -16.49 16.96 -12.30
CA ASN A 42 -17.20 18.10 -12.86
C ASN A 42 -18.02 17.68 -14.11
N GLY A 43 -19.33 17.87 -14.09
CA GLY A 43 -20.25 17.45 -15.14
C GLY A 43 -20.74 16.00 -15.03
N PHE A 44 -20.37 15.27 -13.99
CA PHE A 44 -20.94 13.95 -13.67
C PHE A 44 -22.39 14.06 -13.19
N PRO A 45 -23.13 12.93 -13.12
CA PRO A 45 -24.48 12.88 -12.60
C PRO A 45 -24.65 13.59 -11.26
N VAL A 46 -25.81 14.17 -11.04
CA VAL A 46 -26.19 14.82 -9.78
C VAL A 46 -27.31 14.00 -9.15
N ASP A 47 -27.08 13.53 -7.92
CA ASP A 47 -28.06 12.83 -7.11
C ASP A 47 -28.27 13.59 -5.80
N ASN A 48 -29.53 13.78 -5.39
CA ASN A 48 -29.92 14.54 -4.18
C ASN A 48 -29.29 15.94 -4.06
N GLY A 49 -28.98 16.59 -5.19
CA GLY A 49 -28.35 17.92 -5.24
C GLY A 49 -26.84 17.91 -5.15
N GLU A 50 -26.18 16.74 -5.02
CA GLU A 50 -24.75 16.58 -4.97
C GLU A 50 -24.22 15.93 -6.26
N THR A 51 -23.06 16.40 -6.75
CA THR A 51 -22.40 15.77 -7.89
C THR A 51 -21.81 14.42 -7.45
N CYS A 52 -22.22 13.34 -8.10
CA CYS A 52 -21.73 12.01 -7.81
C CYS A 52 -20.21 11.91 -8.02
N PRO A 53 -19.49 11.16 -7.19
CA PRO A 53 -18.08 10.86 -7.45
C PRO A 53 -17.92 10.05 -8.75
N THR A 54 -16.77 10.16 -9.41
CA THR A 54 -16.47 9.40 -10.65
C THR A 54 -16.49 7.88 -10.42
N GLY A 55 -16.22 7.46 -9.20
CA GLY A 55 -16.12 6.06 -8.80
C GLY A 55 -14.67 5.52 -8.87
N CYS A 56 -14.33 4.68 -7.90
CA CYS A 56 -12.98 4.14 -7.79
C CYS A 56 -12.58 3.28 -9.00
N VAL A 57 -13.52 2.57 -9.61
CA VAL A 57 -13.28 1.79 -10.84
C VAL A 57 -12.94 2.71 -12.00
N ALA A 58 -13.64 3.84 -12.15
CA ALA A 58 -13.35 4.81 -13.21
C ALA A 58 -11.95 5.41 -13.07
N VAL A 59 -11.58 5.82 -11.85
CA VAL A 59 -10.25 6.40 -11.59
C VAL A 59 -9.14 5.38 -11.83
N ALA A 60 -9.24 4.20 -11.22
CA ALA A 60 -8.20 3.18 -11.32
C ALA A 60 -8.03 2.70 -12.78
N MET A 61 -9.13 2.40 -13.48
CA MET A 61 -9.07 1.99 -14.88
C MET A 61 -8.57 3.10 -15.78
N ALA A 62 -8.98 4.35 -15.60
CA ALA A 62 -8.52 5.46 -16.44
C ALA A 62 -7.00 5.70 -16.26
N GLN A 63 -6.47 5.66 -15.04
CA GLN A 63 -5.04 5.75 -14.79
C GLN A 63 -4.28 4.57 -15.41
N LEU A 64 -4.81 3.35 -15.27
CA LEU A 64 -4.25 2.14 -15.89
C LEU A 64 -4.21 2.26 -17.41
N LEU A 65 -5.31 2.68 -18.05
CA LEU A 65 -5.39 2.86 -19.50
C LEU A 65 -4.42 3.92 -20.01
N ASN A 66 -4.30 5.04 -19.30
CA ASN A 66 -3.33 6.07 -19.62
C ASN A 66 -1.89 5.54 -19.60
N TYR A 67 -1.55 4.77 -18.55
CA TYR A 67 -0.24 4.14 -18.44
C TYR A 67 0.00 3.10 -19.57
N LEU A 68 -0.95 2.19 -19.78
CA LEU A 68 -0.81 1.12 -20.76
C LEU A 68 -0.75 1.67 -22.20
N HIS A 69 -1.42 2.78 -22.51
CA HIS A 69 -1.28 3.45 -23.80
C HIS A 69 0.19 3.81 -24.07
N GLY A 70 0.90 4.36 -23.09
CA GLY A 70 2.33 4.66 -23.23
C GLY A 70 3.23 3.42 -23.21
N ALA A 71 2.92 2.43 -22.36
CA ALA A 71 3.77 1.27 -22.13
C ALA A 71 3.66 0.18 -23.23
N ILE A 72 2.43 -0.07 -23.71
CA ILE A 72 2.16 -1.16 -24.67
C ILE A 72 1.31 -0.72 -25.89
N GLY A 73 1.06 0.59 -26.05
CA GLY A 73 0.27 1.13 -27.15
C GLY A 73 -1.23 0.78 -27.09
N LYS A 74 -1.78 0.44 -25.92
CA LYS A 74 -3.20 0.07 -25.75
C LYS A 74 -3.87 0.86 -24.61
N PRO A 75 -5.12 1.30 -24.80
CA PRO A 75 -5.93 1.17 -26.03
C PRO A 75 -5.33 1.97 -27.18
N SER A 76 -5.48 1.50 -28.41
CA SER A 76 -4.97 2.21 -29.60
C SER A 76 -5.78 3.47 -29.92
N GLY A 77 -6.99 3.58 -29.41
CA GLY A 77 -7.85 4.74 -29.55
C GLY A 77 -9.26 4.48 -29.05
N LEU A 78 -10.02 5.54 -28.87
CA LEU A 78 -11.42 5.52 -28.44
C LEU A 78 -12.23 6.38 -29.42
N TYR A 79 -13.10 5.76 -30.20
CA TYR A 79 -13.75 6.37 -31.39
C TYR A 79 -15.29 6.36 -31.29
N HIS A 80 -15.87 6.34 -30.13
CA HIS A 80 -17.32 6.31 -30.02
C HIS A 80 -17.81 7.34 -29.04
N ASP A 81 -19.09 7.67 -29.18
CA ASP A 81 -19.79 8.43 -28.18
C ASP A 81 -19.99 7.54 -26.94
N ALA A 82 -19.69 8.07 -25.78
CA ALA A 82 -19.96 7.42 -24.52
C ALA A 82 -21.08 8.18 -23.79
N TYR A 83 -21.88 7.44 -23.08
CA TYR A 83 -22.89 8.02 -22.20
C TYR A 83 -22.84 7.34 -20.83
N ILE A 84 -23.13 8.09 -19.79
CA ILE A 84 -23.30 7.58 -18.45
C ILE A 84 -24.70 7.87 -17.97
N SER A 85 -25.24 6.97 -17.16
CA SER A 85 -26.56 7.09 -16.58
C SER A 85 -26.46 7.33 -15.08
N GLY A 86 -27.38 8.10 -14.54
CA GLY A 86 -27.47 8.37 -13.12
C GLY A 86 -28.92 8.59 -12.68
N TYR A 87 -29.11 8.78 -11.38
CA TYR A 87 -30.37 9.12 -10.78
C TYR A 87 -30.39 10.59 -10.38
N ARG A 88 -31.47 11.28 -10.69
CA ARG A 88 -31.77 12.62 -10.17
C ARG A 88 -33.17 12.63 -9.64
N ASN A 89 -33.33 12.84 -8.34
CA ASN A 89 -34.65 12.87 -7.68
C ASN A 89 -35.54 11.66 -8.03
N GLY A 90 -34.93 10.47 -8.06
CA GLY A 90 -35.62 9.23 -8.38
C GLY A 90 -35.85 8.96 -9.88
N SER A 91 -35.35 9.82 -10.77
CA SER A 91 -35.49 9.65 -12.22
C SER A 91 -34.13 9.37 -12.86
N ASN A 92 -34.11 8.41 -13.78
CA ASN A 92 -32.94 8.13 -14.61
C ASN A 92 -32.67 9.28 -15.57
N TYR A 93 -31.41 9.59 -15.79
CA TYR A 93 -30.96 10.49 -16.85
C TYR A 93 -29.69 10.00 -17.51
N HIS A 94 -29.42 10.48 -18.73
CA HIS A 94 -28.21 10.19 -19.49
C HIS A 94 -27.38 11.46 -19.65
N LEU A 95 -26.06 11.28 -19.65
CA LEU A 95 -25.10 12.29 -20.02
C LEU A 95 -24.31 11.75 -21.22
N ASP A 96 -24.48 12.36 -22.39
CA ASP A 96 -23.81 11.97 -23.63
C ASP A 96 -22.49 12.74 -23.76
N ILE A 97 -21.41 12.02 -24.05
CA ILE A 97 -20.08 12.60 -24.24
C ILE A 97 -19.44 12.02 -25.48
N SER A 98 -19.02 12.91 -26.39
CA SER A 98 -18.25 12.49 -27.56
C SER A 98 -16.79 12.29 -27.20
N LEU A 99 -16.28 11.10 -27.46
CA LEU A 99 -14.89 10.69 -27.25
C LEU A 99 -14.08 10.66 -28.55
N SER A 100 -14.58 11.23 -29.63
CA SER A 100 -13.92 11.27 -30.94
C SER A 100 -12.51 11.85 -30.94
N ASN A 101 -12.11 12.48 -29.85
CA ASN A 101 -10.78 13.08 -29.67
C ASN A 101 -9.74 12.14 -29.04
N TYR A 102 -10.13 10.93 -28.57
CA TYR A 102 -9.21 9.92 -28.07
C TYR A 102 -8.89 8.94 -29.19
N VAL A 103 -7.95 9.31 -30.04
CA VAL A 103 -7.45 8.49 -31.14
C VAL A 103 -5.99 8.15 -30.86
N ASP A 104 -5.49 7.10 -31.50
CA ASP A 104 -4.09 6.74 -31.44
C ASP A 104 -3.23 7.93 -31.91
N ASN A 105 -2.14 8.22 -31.20
CA ASN A 105 -1.30 9.42 -31.38
C ASN A 105 -2.03 10.77 -31.16
N SER A 106 -3.19 10.77 -30.55
CA SER A 106 -3.87 12.00 -30.18
C SER A 106 -3.03 12.82 -29.19
N PRO A 107 -2.92 14.16 -29.38
CA PRO A 107 -2.27 15.03 -28.42
C PRO A 107 -2.82 14.89 -26.99
N ARG A 108 -4.05 14.40 -26.82
CA ARG A 108 -4.71 14.25 -25.52
C ARG A 108 -4.08 13.17 -24.66
N TRP A 109 -3.61 12.05 -25.25
CA TRP A 109 -2.86 11.04 -24.50
C TRP A 109 -1.55 11.58 -23.97
N LEU A 110 -0.86 12.43 -24.76
CA LEU A 110 0.40 13.07 -24.38
C LEU A 110 0.24 14.22 -23.37
N GLN A 111 -0.98 14.72 -23.22
CA GLN A 111 -1.32 15.88 -22.40
C GLN A 111 -2.25 15.53 -21.23
N MET A 112 -2.33 14.25 -20.86
CA MET A 112 -3.08 13.82 -19.69
C MET A 112 -2.55 14.52 -18.43
N PRO A 113 -3.40 15.04 -17.56
CA PRO A 113 -2.97 15.72 -16.34
C PRO A 113 -2.24 14.76 -15.40
N VAL A 114 -1.26 15.25 -14.67
CA VAL A 114 -0.64 14.49 -13.59
C VAL A 114 -1.49 14.55 -12.33
N ASP A 115 -1.99 15.75 -11.98
CA ASP A 115 -2.79 15.99 -10.78
C ASP A 115 -3.90 17.02 -11.00
N MET A 116 -4.62 17.36 -9.93
CA MET A 116 -5.76 18.28 -9.96
C MET A 116 -5.42 19.74 -10.28
N TYR A 117 -4.16 20.11 -10.29
CA TYR A 117 -3.71 21.48 -10.59
C TYR A 117 -3.34 21.68 -12.06
N ASP A 118 -3.32 20.62 -12.83
CA ASP A 118 -3.03 20.65 -14.26
C ASP A 118 -4.19 21.21 -15.09
N GLN A 119 -3.87 21.76 -16.27
CA GLN A 119 -4.86 22.44 -17.11
C GLN A 119 -5.81 21.46 -17.82
N ASN A 120 -5.39 20.23 -18.10
CA ASN A 120 -6.10 19.30 -18.98
C ASN A 120 -6.97 18.26 -18.24
N ILE A 121 -7.50 18.60 -17.10
CA ILE A 121 -8.35 17.71 -16.27
C ILE A 121 -9.50 17.10 -17.09
N ALA A 122 -10.05 17.87 -18.04
CA ALA A 122 -11.12 17.37 -18.91
C ALA A 122 -10.75 16.12 -19.70
N PHE A 123 -9.44 15.90 -20.00
CA PHE A 123 -9.01 14.71 -20.74
C PHE A 123 -9.11 13.46 -19.86
N ALA A 124 -8.60 13.51 -18.64
CA ALA A 124 -8.74 12.42 -17.68
C ALA A 124 -10.20 12.15 -17.31
N ARG A 125 -10.99 13.23 -17.09
CA ARG A 125 -12.42 13.14 -16.82
C ARG A 125 -13.17 12.41 -17.95
N ASN A 126 -12.93 12.77 -19.20
CA ASN A 126 -13.58 12.12 -20.35
C ASN A 126 -13.20 10.63 -20.43
N LEU A 127 -11.94 10.27 -20.10
CA LEU A 127 -11.54 8.87 -20.01
C LEU A 127 -12.27 8.15 -18.87
N MET A 128 -12.45 8.78 -17.71
CA MET A 128 -13.25 8.22 -16.62
C MET A 128 -14.72 8.02 -17.01
N ILE A 129 -15.28 8.90 -17.84
CA ILE A 129 -16.64 8.76 -18.35
C ILE A 129 -16.74 7.57 -19.32
N ASP A 130 -15.78 7.39 -20.23
CA ASP A 130 -15.73 6.21 -21.08
C ASP A 130 -15.65 4.92 -20.27
N VAL A 131 -14.82 4.91 -19.21
CA VAL A 131 -14.79 3.77 -18.28
C VAL A 131 -16.16 3.59 -17.61
N GLY A 132 -16.79 4.67 -17.19
CA GLY A 132 -18.12 4.64 -16.59
C GLY A 132 -19.16 3.98 -17.50
N TYR A 133 -19.14 4.32 -18.76
CA TYR A 133 -20.01 3.72 -19.78
C TYR A 133 -19.71 2.22 -19.97
N ARG A 134 -18.46 1.86 -20.23
CA ARG A 134 -18.07 0.47 -20.52
C ARG A 134 -18.17 -0.46 -19.32
N PHE A 135 -18.01 0.06 -18.12
CA PHE A 135 -18.15 -0.70 -16.89
C PHE A 135 -19.55 -0.64 -16.29
N GLU A 136 -20.45 0.14 -16.92
CA GLU A 136 -21.84 0.31 -16.43
C GLU A 136 -21.87 0.78 -14.98
N ILE A 137 -21.11 1.87 -14.70
CA ILE A 137 -21.04 2.39 -13.33
C ILE A 137 -22.39 2.97 -12.92
N GLU A 138 -22.87 2.55 -11.76
CA GLU A 138 -24.02 3.16 -11.11
C GLU A 138 -23.55 4.36 -10.27
N TYR A 139 -24.12 5.53 -10.57
CA TYR A 139 -23.75 6.80 -9.94
C TYR A 139 -24.78 7.20 -8.90
N THR A 140 -24.33 7.37 -7.64
CA THR A 140 -25.13 7.91 -6.52
C THR A 140 -24.31 8.92 -5.74
N ALA A 141 -24.98 9.79 -4.96
CA ALA A 141 -24.30 10.77 -4.09
C ALA A 141 -23.37 10.10 -3.07
N ASP A 142 -23.77 8.94 -2.53
CA ASP A 142 -23.01 8.19 -1.51
C ASP A 142 -21.81 7.43 -2.08
N GLY A 143 -21.74 7.26 -3.40
CA GLY A 143 -20.66 6.55 -4.07
C GLY A 143 -21.05 6.04 -5.45
N SER A 144 -20.06 5.73 -6.26
CA SER A 144 -20.24 5.23 -7.62
C SER A 144 -19.41 3.95 -7.78
N GLY A 145 -20.01 2.90 -8.32
CA GLY A 145 -19.35 1.60 -8.37
C GLY A 145 -19.83 0.70 -9.50
N ALA A 146 -18.98 -0.24 -9.85
CA ALA A 146 -19.26 -1.30 -10.82
C ALA A 146 -18.44 -2.56 -10.51
N ASP A 147 -18.87 -3.68 -11.03
CA ASP A 147 -18.07 -4.89 -11.07
C ASP A 147 -16.97 -4.82 -12.13
N VAL A 148 -15.75 -5.22 -11.74
CA VAL A 148 -14.63 -5.37 -12.65
C VAL A 148 -14.58 -6.81 -13.18
N SER A 149 -14.42 -6.96 -14.50
CA SER A 149 -14.25 -8.26 -15.16
C SER A 149 -13.24 -8.17 -16.31
N THR A 150 -12.62 -9.29 -16.65
CA THR A 150 -11.71 -9.39 -17.79
C THR A 150 -12.41 -9.07 -19.11
N SER A 151 -13.70 -9.40 -19.25
CA SER A 151 -14.48 -9.06 -20.43
C SER A 151 -14.71 -7.56 -20.60
N LYS A 152 -14.97 -6.82 -19.51
CA LYS A 152 -15.09 -5.36 -19.55
C LYS A 152 -13.75 -4.69 -19.90
N ILE A 153 -12.63 -5.22 -19.38
CA ILE A 153 -11.28 -4.76 -19.75
C ILE A 153 -10.99 -5.04 -21.23
N ALA A 154 -11.40 -6.19 -21.73
CA ALA A 154 -11.20 -6.56 -23.14
C ALA A 154 -11.88 -5.61 -24.14
N ASN A 155 -12.90 -4.84 -23.73
CA ASN A 155 -13.49 -3.79 -24.55
C ASN A 155 -12.50 -2.68 -24.97
N TYR A 156 -11.33 -2.61 -24.30
CA TYR A 156 -10.23 -1.70 -24.65
C TYR A 156 -9.18 -2.36 -25.55
N GLY A 157 -9.42 -3.57 -26.05
CA GLY A 157 -8.43 -4.34 -26.79
C GLY A 157 -7.27 -4.85 -25.93
N ILE A 158 -7.49 -4.92 -24.61
CA ILE A 158 -6.51 -5.35 -23.61
C ILE A 158 -6.94 -6.69 -23.04
N SER A 159 -6.06 -7.69 -23.10
CA SER A 159 -6.26 -8.93 -22.37
C SER A 159 -5.58 -8.89 -21.00
N CYS A 160 -6.11 -9.63 -20.04
CA CYS A 160 -5.52 -9.77 -18.72
C CYS A 160 -5.97 -11.07 -18.04
N THR A 161 -5.24 -11.47 -17.03
CA THR A 161 -5.59 -12.58 -16.14
C THR A 161 -6.23 -12.06 -14.85
N LYS A 162 -7.29 -12.72 -14.39
CA LYS A 162 -7.87 -12.49 -13.06
C LYS A 162 -7.45 -13.61 -12.13
N GLY A 163 -6.85 -13.27 -11.01
CA GLY A 163 -6.37 -14.25 -10.04
C GLY A 163 -6.60 -13.85 -8.59
N GLU A 164 -6.14 -14.71 -7.70
CA GLU A 164 -6.04 -14.46 -6.27
C GLU A 164 -4.64 -13.94 -5.92
N TYR A 165 -4.38 -13.69 -4.63
CA TYR A 165 -3.10 -13.21 -4.19
C TYR A 165 -2.01 -14.28 -4.40
N ASP A 166 -1.01 -13.94 -5.20
CA ASP A 166 0.24 -14.69 -5.33
C ASP A 166 1.41 -13.69 -5.43
N TYR A 167 2.26 -13.67 -4.42
CA TYR A 167 3.35 -12.70 -4.30
C TYR A 167 4.29 -12.73 -5.52
N SER A 168 4.67 -13.92 -5.95
CA SER A 168 5.65 -14.10 -7.03
C SER A 168 5.12 -13.63 -8.37
N THR A 169 3.86 -13.94 -8.67
CA THR A 169 3.17 -13.48 -9.88
C THR A 169 3.03 -11.96 -9.89
N LEU A 170 2.60 -11.37 -8.78
CA LEU A 170 2.43 -9.91 -8.68
C LEU A 170 3.77 -9.18 -8.81
N LEU A 171 4.83 -9.66 -8.14
CA LEU A 171 6.17 -9.09 -8.25
C LEU A 171 6.72 -9.19 -9.68
N SER A 172 6.62 -10.35 -10.31
CA SER A 172 7.08 -10.55 -11.69
C SER A 172 6.36 -9.62 -12.66
N ASN A 173 5.06 -9.37 -12.44
CA ASN A 173 4.28 -8.44 -13.25
C ASN A 173 4.80 -7.01 -13.12
N LEU A 174 5.04 -6.54 -11.89
CA LEU A 174 5.62 -5.21 -11.64
C LEU A 174 7.04 -5.07 -12.22
N GLN A 175 7.87 -6.10 -12.08
CA GLN A 175 9.22 -6.12 -12.65
C GLN A 175 9.22 -6.10 -14.18
N ALA A 176 8.15 -6.59 -14.80
CA ALA A 176 7.92 -6.46 -16.24
C ALA A 176 7.39 -5.07 -16.66
N GLY A 177 7.25 -4.13 -15.72
CA GLY A 177 6.72 -2.80 -15.98
C GLY A 177 5.20 -2.77 -16.15
N LEU A 178 4.47 -3.76 -15.62
CA LEU A 178 3.02 -3.82 -15.73
C LEU A 178 2.39 -3.67 -14.34
N PRO A 179 1.54 -2.66 -14.11
CA PRO A 179 0.82 -2.51 -12.85
C PRO A 179 -0.27 -3.58 -12.72
N VAL A 180 -0.80 -3.73 -11.51
CA VAL A 180 -1.86 -4.68 -11.19
C VAL A 180 -3.11 -3.93 -10.75
N LEU A 181 -4.25 -4.18 -11.38
CA LEU A 181 -5.53 -3.65 -10.91
C LEU A 181 -6.06 -4.55 -9.79
N VAL A 182 -6.45 -3.96 -8.69
CA VAL A 182 -6.89 -4.67 -7.49
C VAL A 182 -8.31 -4.27 -7.12
N THR A 183 -9.14 -5.24 -6.78
CA THR A 183 -10.45 -5.00 -6.18
C THR A 183 -10.57 -5.74 -4.87
N ALA A 184 -11.19 -5.13 -3.86
CA ALA A 184 -11.53 -5.78 -2.59
C ALA A 184 -12.66 -5.07 -1.87
N TYR A 185 -13.11 -5.66 -0.78
CA TYR A 185 -14.18 -5.15 0.06
C TYR A 185 -13.69 -4.97 1.51
N ARG A 186 -14.25 -3.98 2.21
CA ARG A 186 -13.95 -3.77 3.63
C ARG A 186 -14.96 -4.43 4.57
N THR A 187 -16.15 -4.77 4.08
CA THR A 187 -17.21 -5.34 4.89
C THR A 187 -17.64 -6.70 4.33
N GLU A 188 -17.74 -7.67 5.20
CA GLU A 188 -18.36 -8.98 4.94
C GLU A 188 -19.74 -9.01 5.58
N ASN A 189 -20.76 -9.22 4.78
CA ASN A 189 -22.14 -9.27 5.24
C ASN A 189 -22.49 -10.70 5.65
N LYS A 190 -22.94 -10.90 6.90
CA LYS A 190 -23.28 -12.22 7.45
C LYS A 190 -24.71 -12.25 7.93
N VAL A 191 -25.36 -13.39 7.69
CA VAL A 191 -26.66 -13.74 8.27
C VAL A 191 -26.49 -15.06 9.00
N LEU A 192 -26.78 -15.10 10.30
CA LEU A 192 -26.59 -16.27 11.16
C LEU A 192 -25.17 -16.86 11.07
N GLY A 193 -24.15 -16.01 10.95
CA GLY A 193 -22.76 -16.44 10.82
C GLY A 193 -22.32 -16.88 9.41
N ILE A 194 -23.24 -16.97 8.47
CA ILE A 194 -22.97 -17.37 7.07
C ILE A 194 -22.75 -16.10 6.24
N THR A 195 -21.68 -16.08 5.45
CA THR A 195 -21.40 -14.97 4.52
C THR A 195 -22.42 -14.97 3.39
N VAL A 196 -23.18 -13.88 3.28
CA VAL A 196 -24.20 -13.68 2.25
C VAL A 196 -23.79 -12.65 1.19
N GLY A 197 -22.72 -11.93 1.42
CA GLY A 197 -22.21 -10.93 0.47
C GLY A 197 -21.10 -10.07 1.03
N PHE A 198 -20.68 -9.09 0.23
CA PHE A 198 -19.67 -8.12 0.59
C PHE A 198 -20.13 -6.73 0.18
N SER A 199 -19.73 -5.72 0.93
CA SER A 199 -20.06 -4.31 0.66
C SER A 199 -18.86 -3.39 0.91
N ASN A 200 -19.02 -2.12 0.55
CA ASN A 200 -17.97 -1.12 0.65
C ASN A 200 -16.70 -1.55 -0.10
N GLY A 201 -16.86 -1.85 -1.39
CA GLY A 201 -15.78 -2.20 -2.30
C GLY A 201 -14.91 -1.03 -2.66
N HIS A 202 -13.68 -1.32 -3.08
CA HIS A 202 -12.77 -0.37 -3.69
C HIS A 202 -11.97 -1.02 -4.80
N CYS A 203 -11.58 -0.20 -5.78
CA CYS A 203 -10.71 -0.57 -6.89
C CYS A 203 -9.53 0.40 -6.90
N TRP A 204 -8.31 -0.14 -6.99
CA TRP A 204 -7.08 0.64 -6.99
C TRP A 204 -5.97 -0.07 -7.78
N ILE A 205 -4.80 0.54 -7.87
CA ILE A 205 -3.66 -0.02 -8.60
C ILE A 205 -2.54 -0.36 -7.60
N LEU A 206 -2.01 -1.56 -7.69
CA LEU A 206 -0.74 -1.97 -7.11
C LEU A 206 0.31 -1.74 -8.20
N ASP A 207 1.22 -0.81 -7.98
CA ASP A 207 2.09 -0.27 -9.02
C ASP A 207 3.56 -0.17 -8.64
N GLY A 208 3.91 -0.55 -7.43
CA GLY A 208 5.29 -0.54 -6.98
C GLY A 208 5.60 -1.56 -5.89
N TRP A 209 6.88 -1.78 -5.69
CA TRP A 209 7.41 -2.72 -4.71
C TRP A 209 8.74 -2.23 -4.17
N ARG A 210 9.01 -2.50 -2.87
CA ARG A 210 10.23 -2.10 -2.22
C ARG A 210 10.69 -3.13 -1.21
N ARG A 211 11.98 -3.45 -1.23
CA ARG A 211 12.67 -4.24 -0.22
C ARG A 211 13.68 -3.40 0.51
N GLU A 212 13.59 -3.38 1.81
CA GLU A 212 14.48 -2.63 2.70
C GLU A 212 15.22 -3.59 3.62
N ARG A 213 16.46 -3.27 3.89
CA ARG A 213 17.28 -3.93 4.90
C ARG A 213 17.51 -2.99 6.06
N THR A 214 17.14 -3.44 7.24
CA THR A 214 17.44 -2.74 8.49
C THR A 214 18.64 -3.42 9.15
N ARG A 215 19.69 -2.64 9.38
CA ARG A 215 20.82 -3.02 10.22
C ARG A 215 20.55 -2.49 11.61
N GLN A 216 20.73 -3.34 12.59
CA GLN A 216 20.76 -2.97 14.00
C GLN A 216 22.12 -3.32 14.57
N ARG A 217 22.72 -2.36 15.25
CA ARG A 217 24.02 -2.49 15.92
C ARG A 217 23.82 -2.14 17.39
N ALA A 218 23.99 -3.13 18.25
CA ALA A 218 23.92 -2.92 19.68
C ALA A 218 25.30 -2.54 20.22
N TYR A 219 25.31 -1.59 21.13
CA TYR A 219 26.48 -1.16 21.87
C TYR A 219 26.26 -1.55 23.32
N THR A 220 27.20 -2.31 23.86
CA THR A 220 27.14 -2.88 25.19
C THR A 220 28.37 -2.50 25.97
N ARG A 221 28.27 -2.58 27.28
CA ARG A 221 29.40 -2.45 28.19
C ARG A 221 29.45 -3.70 29.05
N LEU A 222 30.63 -4.31 29.12
CA LEU A 222 30.89 -5.44 30.00
C LEU A 222 31.32 -4.92 31.36
N HIS A 223 30.59 -5.31 32.39
CA HIS A 223 30.91 -5.04 33.78
C HIS A 223 31.48 -6.28 34.42
N ARG A 224 32.44 -6.11 35.31
CA ARG A 224 33.07 -7.19 36.05
C ARG A 224 33.29 -6.81 37.52
N ILE A 225 32.97 -7.71 38.40
CA ILE A 225 33.40 -7.68 39.79
C ILE A 225 34.26 -8.90 40.06
N GLU A 226 35.39 -8.70 40.67
CA GLU A 226 36.20 -9.79 41.25
C GLU A 226 35.66 -10.11 42.63
N ILE A 227 35.40 -11.38 42.88
CA ILE A 227 34.79 -11.87 44.16
C ILE A 227 35.82 -12.71 44.86
N THR A 228 36.04 -12.39 46.17
CA THR A 228 36.86 -13.21 47.05
C THR A 228 36.08 -14.38 47.61
N LEU A 229 36.74 -15.35 48.27
CA LEU A 229 36.09 -16.48 48.93
C LEU A 229 35.05 -16.03 49.95
N ASP A 230 35.35 -15.02 50.75
CA ASP A 230 34.45 -14.47 51.75
C ASP A 230 33.19 -13.83 51.12
N ASP A 231 33.33 -13.14 50.00
CA ASP A 231 32.21 -12.57 49.26
C ASP A 231 31.34 -13.64 48.59
N TYR A 232 31.97 -14.75 48.14
CA TYR A 232 31.24 -15.86 47.52
C TYR A 232 30.35 -16.60 48.54
N ASP A 233 30.80 -16.82 49.73
CA ASP A 233 29.99 -17.47 50.79
C ASP A 233 28.79 -16.60 51.18
N TRP A 234 28.96 -15.29 51.27
CA TRP A 234 27.89 -14.36 51.54
C TRP A 234 26.84 -14.30 50.40
N LEU A 235 27.24 -14.22 49.17
CA LEU A 235 26.34 -14.25 47.98
C LEU A 235 25.58 -15.57 47.88
N ARG A 236 26.16 -16.68 48.36
CA ARG A 236 25.53 -17.98 48.35
C ARG A 236 24.51 -18.20 49.46
N GLU A 237 24.69 -17.56 50.63
CA GLU A 237 23.73 -17.64 51.73
C GLU A 237 22.44 -16.87 51.45
N ASP A 238 22.48 -15.85 50.57
CA ASP A 238 21.36 -15.00 50.21
C ASP A 238 20.77 -15.35 48.79
N SER A 239 20.76 -16.64 48.46
CA SER A 239 20.45 -17.17 47.13
C SER A 239 18.99 -16.98 46.66
N GLU A 240 18.13 -16.31 47.39
CA GLU A 240 16.76 -15.96 46.98
C GLU A 240 16.63 -14.55 46.39
N SER A 241 17.64 -13.70 46.43
CA SER A 241 17.61 -12.36 45.86
C SER A 241 18.47 -12.29 44.58
N TYR A 242 17.81 -12.00 43.44
CA TYR A 242 18.50 -11.61 42.21
C TYR A 242 19.03 -10.20 42.37
N TYR A 243 20.35 -10.04 42.53
CA TYR A 243 20.97 -8.73 42.50
C TYR A 243 20.92 -8.16 41.06
N LEU A 244 20.30 -6.99 40.92
CA LEU A 244 20.38 -6.20 39.73
C LEU A 244 21.77 -5.53 39.63
N PRO A 245 22.30 -5.22 38.44
CA PRO A 245 23.59 -4.55 38.27
C PRO A 245 23.75 -3.28 39.14
N GLU A 246 22.68 -2.53 39.34
CA GLU A 246 22.65 -1.35 40.22
C GLU A 246 22.94 -1.68 41.69
N ASP A 247 22.45 -2.82 42.16
CA ASP A 247 22.67 -3.28 43.55
C ASP A 247 24.13 -3.67 43.73
N ILE A 248 24.76 -4.27 42.74
CA ILE A 248 26.16 -4.68 42.76
C ILE A 248 27.09 -3.45 42.87
N TYR A 249 26.82 -2.37 42.15
CA TYR A 249 27.61 -1.13 42.29
C TYR A 249 27.55 -0.50 43.67
N THR A 250 26.49 -0.73 44.40
CA THR A 250 26.35 -0.23 45.77
C THR A 250 27.24 -1.00 46.76
N TRP A 251 27.43 -2.30 46.50
CA TRP A 251 28.21 -3.20 47.37
C TRP A 251 29.70 -3.28 46.98
N TYR A 252 29.98 -3.16 45.68
CA TYR A 252 31.33 -3.25 45.13
C TYR A 252 31.69 -1.98 44.34
N PRO A 253 32.05 -0.90 45.05
CA PRO A 253 32.33 0.40 44.42
C PRO A 253 33.55 0.36 43.48
N ASP A 254 34.40 -0.66 43.58
CA ASP A 254 35.60 -0.85 42.73
C ASP A 254 35.31 -1.74 41.51
N ALA A 255 34.03 -1.99 41.19
CA ALA A 255 33.66 -2.75 40.01
C ALA A 255 34.25 -2.11 38.72
N TYR A 256 34.85 -2.92 37.87
CA TYR A 256 35.48 -2.48 36.67
C TYR A 256 34.42 -2.27 35.55
N ASP A 257 34.34 -1.06 35.03
CA ASP A 257 33.58 -0.75 33.83
C ASP A 257 34.43 -0.98 32.59
N GLY A 258 34.07 -1.97 31.80
CA GLY A 258 34.73 -2.25 30.52
C GLY A 258 34.52 -1.14 29.50
N ALA A 259 35.29 -1.18 28.46
CA ALA A 259 35.08 -0.32 27.29
C ALA A 259 33.72 -0.63 26.64
N ILE A 260 33.15 0.39 25.99
CA ILE A 260 31.95 0.17 25.15
C ILE A 260 32.34 -0.71 23.97
N GLU A 261 31.66 -1.81 23.84
CA GLU A 261 31.86 -2.76 22.74
C GLU A 261 30.67 -2.80 21.81
N CYS A 262 30.94 -3.11 20.55
CA CYS A 262 29.90 -3.36 19.56
C CYS A 262 29.64 -4.87 19.50
N SER A 263 28.42 -5.29 19.82
CA SER A 263 28.02 -6.71 19.81
C SER A 263 27.85 -7.32 18.40
N GLY A 264 28.23 -6.56 17.38
CA GLY A 264 28.05 -6.96 15.98
C GLY A 264 26.76 -6.42 15.36
N ASP A 265 26.60 -6.69 14.06
CA ASP A 265 25.45 -6.24 13.30
C ASP A 265 24.41 -7.37 13.17
N SER A 266 23.15 -7.06 13.40
CA SER A 266 22.04 -7.91 13.00
C SER A 266 21.28 -7.28 11.83
N TYR A 267 20.72 -8.12 10.96
CA TYR A 267 20.04 -7.67 9.75
C TYR A 267 18.64 -8.26 9.67
N SER A 268 17.68 -7.43 9.28
CA SER A 268 16.33 -7.87 8.95
C SER A 268 15.86 -7.24 7.65
N ASP A 269 15.21 -8.03 6.80
CA ASP A 269 14.64 -7.54 5.56
C ASP A 269 13.12 -7.36 5.70
N SER A 270 12.63 -6.26 5.18
CA SER A 270 11.21 -5.96 5.09
C SER A 270 10.80 -5.68 3.65
N VAL A 271 9.64 -6.16 3.25
CA VAL A 271 9.16 -6.07 1.88
C VAL A 271 7.78 -5.42 1.86
N TYR A 272 7.58 -4.50 0.93
CA TYR A 272 6.39 -3.68 0.86
C TYR A 272 5.85 -3.56 -0.56
N TRP A 273 4.51 -3.50 -0.67
CA TRP A 273 3.81 -3.02 -1.84
C TRP A 273 3.62 -1.51 -1.78
N MET A 274 3.61 -0.87 -2.94
CA MET A 274 3.21 0.52 -3.14
C MET A 274 1.96 0.54 -4.02
N MET A 275 1.01 1.43 -3.71
CA MET A 275 -0.31 1.42 -4.31
C MET A 275 -0.80 2.83 -4.60
N ASN A 276 -1.41 3.01 -5.77
CA ASN A 276 -2.17 4.21 -6.12
C ASN A 276 -3.66 3.95 -5.85
N TRP A 277 -4.19 4.63 -4.84
CA TRP A 277 -5.56 4.43 -4.36
C TRP A 277 -6.64 5.21 -5.10
N GLY A 278 -6.26 6.10 -6.01
CA GLY A 278 -7.19 6.98 -6.71
C GLY A 278 -7.84 8.04 -5.80
N TYR A 279 -7.06 8.58 -4.86
CA TYR A 279 -7.45 9.63 -3.92
C TYR A 279 -6.51 10.84 -4.02
N ASP A 280 -6.34 11.40 -5.21
CA ASP A 280 -5.51 12.60 -5.46
C ASP A 280 -4.05 12.47 -4.96
N GLY A 281 -3.48 11.27 -5.01
CA GLY A 281 -2.13 10.97 -4.52
C GLY A 281 -2.03 10.74 -3.01
N VAL A 282 -3.13 10.84 -2.29
CA VAL A 282 -3.15 10.51 -0.86
C VAL A 282 -2.96 9.01 -0.69
N TYR A 283 -2.07 8.61 0.20
CA TYR A 283 -1.65 7.22 0.46
C TYR A 283 -0.77 6.55 -0.61
N ASP A 284 -0.41 7.20 -1.72
CA ASP A 284 0.36 6.60 -2.80
C ASP A 284 1.77 6.16 -2.39
N ASN A 285 2.37 6.81 -1.40
CA ASN A 285 3.71 6.47 -0.91
C ASN A 285 3.73 5.65 0.39
N VAL A 286 2.57 5.13 0.80
CA VAL A 286 2.46 4.30 2.01
C VAL A 286 2.95 2.88 1.72
N LYS A 287 3.71 2.32 2.66
CA LYS A 287 4.23 0.95 2.59
C LYS A 287 3.18 -0.04 3.10
N TYR A 288 2.82 -1.00 2.26
CA TYR A 288 1.82 -2.03 2.59
C TYR A 288 2.46 -3.40 2.67
N GLY A 289 2.09 -4.19 3.67
CA GLY A 289 2.62 -5.55 3.84
C GLY A 289 2.34 -6.46 2.64
N THR A 290 3.27 -7.36 2.36
CA THR A 290 3.26 -8.25 1.18
C THR A 290 2.75 -9.65 1.46
N TYR A 291 2.31 -9.99 2.69
CA TYR A 291 1.75 -11.30 2.99
C TYR A 291 0.24 -11.35 2.70
N SER A 292 -0.25 -12.57 2.42
CA SER A 292 -1.68 -12.81 2.22
C SER A 292 -2.47 -12.44 3.49
N GLY A 293 -3.42 -11.55 3.41
CA GLY A 293 -4.15 -11.04 4.58
C GLY A 293 -3.53 -9.82 5.26
N ALA A 294 -2.41 -9.30 4.74
CA ALA A 294 -1.87 -8.02 5.20
C ALA A 294 -2.96 -6.93 5.23
N PRO A 295 -2.98 -6.07 6.27
CA PRO A 295 -3.94 -4.99 6.33
C PRO A 295 -3.59 -3.91 5.30
N TRP A 296 -4.44 -3.76 4.28
CA TRP A 296 -4.32 -2.69 3.29
C TRP A 296 -5.36 -1.62 3.61
N LYS A 297 -4.89 -0.53 4.25
CA LYS A 297 -5.74 0.48 4.85
C LYS A 297 -5.46 1.86 4.27
N THR A 298 -6.52 2.60 3.99
CA THR A 298 -6.45 4.05 3.71
C THR A 298 -6.80 4.89 4.94
N SER A 299 -7.39 4.27 5.97
CA SER A 299 -7.65 4.86 7.29
C SER A 299 -7.87 3.73 8.32
N SER A 300 -8.06 4.08 9.59
CA SER A 300 -8.26 3.10 10.66
C SER A 300 -9.44 2.14 10.41
N ASP A 301 -10.51 2.64 9.79
CA ASP A 301 -11.76 1.93 9.49
C ASP A 301 -11.85 1.35 8.08
N ARG A 302 -10.93 1.74 7.16
CA ARG A 302 -10.96 1.35 5.74
C ARG A 302 -9.89 0.31 5.42
N ASN A 303 -10.08 -0.92 5.91
CA ASN A 303 -9.22 -2.06 5.61
C ASN A 303 -9.86 -2.97 4.56
N TYR A 304 -9.29 -3.02 3.37
CA TYR A 304 -9.77 -3.79 2.22
C TYR A 304 -9.19 -5.20 2.24
N LYS A 305 -9.77 -6.08 3.06
CA LYS A 305 -9.26 -7.43 3.35
C LYS A 305 -10.08 -8.56 2.76
N TYR A 306 -11.32 -8.29 2.33
CA TYR A 306 -12.22 -9.35 1.88
C TYR A 306 -12.28 -9.46 0.37
N LYS A 307 -12.31 -10.68 -0.13
CA LYS A 307 -12.53 -11.05 -1.53
C LYS A 307 -11.61 -10.28 -2.49
N ARG A 308 -10.32 -10.15 -2.15
CA ARG A 308 -9.33 -9.52 -3.02
C ARG A 308 -9.25 -10.25 -4.35
N ARG A 309 -9.25 -9.50 -5.45
CA ARG A 309 -9.02 -10.00 -6.81
C ARG A 309 -7.99 -9.13 -7.48
N PHE A 310 -7.14 -9.76 -8.28
CA PHE A 310 -6.01 -9.16 -8.95
C PHE A 310 -6.14 -9.36 -10.45
N TYR A 311 -5.99 -8.29 -11.21
CA TYR A 311 -6.00 -8.31 -12.67
C TYR A 311 -4.61 -7.89 -13.13
N TYR A 312 -3.92 -8.75 -13.85
CA TYR A 312 -2.51 -8.62 -14.22
C TYR A 312 -2.22 -9.22 -15.59
N GLY A 313 -0.95 -9.08 -16.09
CA GLY A 313 -0.54 -9.59 -17.39
C GLY A 313 -1.24 -8.86 -18.55
N PHE A 314 -1.37 -7.56 -18.44
CA PHE A 314 -1.99 -6.72 -19.47
C PHE A 314 -1.17 -6.76 -20.76
N ASN A 315 -1.83 -7.06 -21.93
CA ASN A 315 -1.20 -7.14 -23.23
C ASN A 315 -2.15 -6.78 -24.40
#